data_ac6848a04ec06b6fca3d882bea973278
#
_entry.id   ac6848a04ec06b6fca3d882bea973278
#
_cell.length_a   1.000
_cell.length_b   1.000
_cell.length_c   1.000
_cell.angle_alpha   90.00
_cell.angle_beta   90.00
_cell.angle_gamma   90.00
#
_symmetry.space_group_name_H-M   'P 1'
#
loop_
_entity.id
_entity.type
_entity.pdbx_description
1 polymer ?
#
loop_
_entity_poly.entity_id
_entity_poly.type
_entity_poly.pdbx_seq_one_letter_code
_entity_poly.pdbx_strand_id
1 'polypeptide(L)'
;MAVVSRLSLTDFRSYASASLEPGPGFVLLFGENGAGKTNLLEAVSMLAPGRGLRGAPLSDMQRQGGSGGWAVAARLGESDIGTGTLAAAPERRQVRINSAPASVNSLSERLSVLWLTPAMDRLFTGSAGERRRFLDRLVLALEPAHAHHSTRYDAAMRARNKLLTDERWDETWLGSLEAAMAEHGAALAEARARTVAALEQRLANAPDDEFARASIGLEGWEASDLAALLGASRQRDAAAGRATEGPHRQDLAVAHRAKQMPAASSSTGEQKALLLGLVLAHAELVTDRRGEPPILLLDEVAAHLDPKRRAALFARLEARGQVWMTATEESLFDGIGEASRFHIAPGAVNPV
;
A
#
# COMPACT_ATOMS: atom_id res chain seq x y z
N MET A 1 -13.39 8.70 12.73
CA MET A 1 -12.54 7.52 12.59
C MET A 1 -13.01 6.73 11.37
N ALA A 2 -12.14 6.49 10.42
CA ALA A 2 -12.47 5.71 9.22
C ALA A 2 -12.63 4.22 9.61
N VAL A 3 -13.87 3.73 9.57
CA VAL A 3 -14.24 2.34 9.87
C VAL A 3 -15.07 1.82 8.70
N VAL A 4 -14.66 0.68 8.15
CA VAL A 4 -15.50 -0.08 7.22
C VAL A 4 -16.56 -0.79 8.06
N SER A 5 -17.78 -0.29 8.03
CA SER A 5 -18.91 -0.89 8.76
C SER A 5 -19.66 -1.94 7.95
N ARG A 6 -19.45 -1.95 6.63
CA ARG A 6 -19.96 -2.97 5.72
C ARG A 6 -18.99 -3.13 4.55
N LEU A 7 -18.71 -4.38 4.18
CA LEU A 7 -17.94 -4.74 2.99
C LEU A 7 -18.74 -5.76 2.17
N SER A 8 -18.92 -5.49 0.88
CA SER A 8 -19.63 -6.39 -0.05
C SER A 8 -18.77 -6.63 -1.28
N LEU A 9 -18.67 -7.87 -1.71
CA LEU A 9 -17.92 -8.32 -2.87
C LEU A 9 -18.86 -8.97 -3.89
N THR A 10 -18.63 -8.74 -5.17
CA THR A 10 -19.32 -9.39 -6.27
C THR A 10 -18.30 -9.83 -7.31
N ASP A 11 -18.30 -11.11 -7.66
CA ASP A 11 -17.37 -11.74 -8.61
C ASP A 11 -15.89 -11.38 -8.38
N PHE A 12 -15.51 -11.24 -7.11
CA PHE A 12 -14.15 -10.83 -6.71
C PHE A 12 -13.34 -12.03 -6.20
N ARG A 13 -12.25 -12.37 -6.89
CA ARG A 13 -11.33 -13.47 -6.55
C ARG A 13 -12.08 -14.82 -6.41
N SER A 14 -12.16 -15.37 -5.18
CA SER A 14 -12.87 -16.62 -4.88
C SER A 14 -14.36 -16.44 -4.58
N TYR A 15 -14.83 -15.19 -4.45
CA TYR A 15 -16.19 -14.89 -4.02
C TYR A 15 -17.10 -14.56 -5.19
N ALA A 16 -18.17 -15.34 -5.37
CA ALA A 16 -19.28 -14.97 -6.26
C ALA A 16 -20.05 -13.79 -5.66
N SER A 17 -20.38 -13.89 -4.38
CA SER A 17 -20.93 -12.83 -3.56
C SER A 17 -20.52 -13.06 -2.12
N ALA A 18 -20.11 -12.00 -1.41
CA ALA A 18 -19.87 -12.03 0.03
C ALA A 18 -20.26 -10.68 0.64
N SER A 19 -20.74 -10.72 1.88
CA SER A 19 -21.01 -9.51 2.66
C SER A 19 -20.65 -9.74 4.11
N LEU A 20 -20.01 -8.75 4.74
CA LEU A 20 -19.70 -8.77 6.16
C LEU A 20 -19.89 -7.37 6.76
N GLU A 21 -20.26 -7.31 8.02
CA GLU A 21 -20.51 -6.08 8.77
C GLU A 21 -19.59 -6.03 10.00
N PRO A 22 -18.32 -5.64 9.80
CA PRO A 22 -17.38 -5.53 10.90
C PRO A 22 -17.63 -4.29 11.72
N GLY A 23 -17.36 -4.40 13.03
CA GLY A 23 -17.31 -3.28 13.95
C GLY A 23 -16.00 -2.50 13.90
N PRO A 24 -15.83 -1.51 14.78
CA PRO A 24 -14.54 -0.87 15.01
C PRO A 24 -13.55 -1.83 15.67
N GLY A 25 -12.27 -1.45 15.73
CA GLY A 25 -11.23 -2.24 16.38
C GLY A 25 -10.79 -3.45 15.54
N PHE A 26 -10.66 -4.59 16.17
CA PHE A 26 -10.17 -5.79 15.51
C PHE A 26 -11.23 -6.48 14.66
N VAL A 27 -10.83 -6.84 13.42
CA VAL A 27 -11.59 -7.68 12.49
C VAL A 27 -10.75 -8.91 12.20
N LEU A 28 -11.16 -10.06 12.75
CA LEU A 28 -10.38 -11.29 12.76
C LEU A 28 -10.98 -12.30 11.76
N LEU A 29 -10.19 -12.67 10.77
CA LEU A 29 -10.55 -13.59 9.71
C LEU A 29 -9.73 -14.88 9.88
N PHE A 30 -10.36 -16.00 10.20
CA PHE A 30 -9.67 -17.27 10.39
C PHE A 30 -10.32 -18.40 9.58
N GLY A 31 -9.54 -19.43 9.29
CA GLY A 31 -9.96 -20.57 8.47
C GLY A 31 -8.79 -21.16 7.70
N GLU A 32 -9.03 -22.23 6.97
CA GLU A 32 -7.99 -22.97 6.26
C GLU A 32 -7.22 -22.13 5.23
N ASN A 33 -6.02 -22.61 4.87
CA ASN A 33 -5.25 -22.00 3.79
C ASN A 33 -6.02 -22.13 2.46
N GLY A 34 -6.04 -21.04 1.68
CA GLY A 34 -6.79 -20.99 0.44
C GLY A 34 -8.30 -20.68 0.58
N ALA A 35 -8.86 -20.60 1.80
CA ALA A 35 -10.28 -20.29 2.03
C ALA A 35 -10.73 -18.91 1.51
N GLY A 36 -9.78 -17.97 1.29
CA GLY A 36 -10.11 -16.65 0.76
C GLY A 36 -9.86 -15.48 1.73
N LYS A 37 -9.26 -15.71 2.90
CA LYS A 37 -8.95 -14.67 3.91
C LYS A 37 -8.22 -13.47 3.31
N THR A 38 -7.09 -13.70 2.63
CA THR A 38 -6.31 -12.67 1.96
C THR A 38 -7.10 -11.95 0.86
N ASN A 39 -8.08 -12.60 0.23
CA ASN A 39 -8.94 -11.97 -0.78
C ASN A 39 -9.85 -10.89 -0.14
N LEU A 40 -10.29 -11.07 1.10
CA LEU A 40 -11.04 -10.05 1.85
C LEU A 40 -10.13 -8.85 2.19
N LEU A 41 -8.90 -9.10 2.65
CA LEU A 41 -7.93 -8.01 2.85
C LEU A 41 -7.63 -7.27 1.54
N GLU A 42 -7.48 -8.01 0.44
CA GLU A 42 -7.28 -7.40 -0.88
C GLU A 42 -8.46 -6.52 -1.28
N ALA A 43 -9.69 -6.96 -1.02
CA ALA A 43 -10.89 -6.15 -1.27
C ALA A 43 -10.86 -4.82 -0.47
N VAL A 44 -10.52 -4.86 0.82
CA VAL A 44 -10.35 -3.64 1.63
C VAL A 44 -9.23 -2.76 1.06
N SER A 45 -8.11 -3.33 0.64
CA SER A 45 -7.00 -2.56 0.04
C SER A 45 -7.38 -1.85 -1.26
N MET A 46 -8.42 -2.34 -1.97
CA MET A 46 -8.97 -1.69 -3.16
C MET A 46 -9.82 -0.46 -2.83
N LEU A 47 -10.08 -0.14 -1.58
CA LEU A 47 -10.68 1.12 -1.17
C LEU A 47 -9.68 2.29 -1.16
N ALA A 48 -8.39 2.02 -1.40
CA ALA A 48 -7.34 3.01 -1.58
C ALA A 48 -6.90 3.10 -3.07
N PRO A 49 -6.20 4.16 -3.48
CA PRO A 49 -5.57 4.24 -4.80
C PRO A 49 -4.55 3.10 -5.04
N GLY A 50 -4.27 2.81 -6.30
CA GLY A 50 -3.32 1.77 -6.70
C GLY A 50 -3.99 0.45 -7.07
N ARG A 51 -3.21 -0.64 -7.07
CA ARG A 51 -3.64 -1.99 -7.47
C ARG A 51 -3.83 -2.94 -6.30
N GLY A 52 -4.14 -2.40 -5.12
CA GLY A 52 -4.39 -3.20 -3.93
C GLY A 52 -3.16 -3.95 -3.40
N LEU A 53 -3.42 -4.83 -2.46
CA LEU A 53 -2.46 -5.54 -1.64
C LEU A 53 -1.45 -6.40 -2.43
N ARG A 54 -1.90 -7.10 -3.49
CA ARG A 54 -1.05 -7.96 -4.33
C ARG A 54 -0.47 -7.23 -5.54
N GLY A 55 -0.98 -6.06 -5.92
CA GLY A 55 -0.55 -5.32 -7.09
C GLY A 55 -0.87 -6.01 -8.42
N ALA A 56 -1.80 -6.94 -8.44
CA ALA A 56 -2.19 -7.72 -9.62
C ALA A 56 -2.86 -6.86 -10.71
N PRO A 57 -2.86 -7.29 -11.98
CA PRO A 57 -3.74 -6.74 -13.00
C PRO A 57 -5.21 -6.74 -12.54
N LEU A 58 -5.98 -5.74 -12.96
CA LEU A 58 -7.39 -5.64 -12.54
C LEU A 58 -8.24 -6.79 -13.06
N SER A 59 -7.92 -7.28 -14.25
CA SER A 59 -8.55 -8.48 -14.83
C SER A 59 -8.36 -9.74 -13.99
N ASP A 60 -7.23 -9.86 -13.29
CA ASP A 60 -6.94 -11.04 -12.46
C ASP A 60 -7.72 -11.04 -11.13
N MET A 61 -8.35 -9.92 -10.78
CA MET A 61 -9.17 -9.82 -9.57
C MET A 61 -10.58 -10.36 -9.76
N GLN A 62 -11.01 -10.56 -11.00
CA GLN A 62 -12.30 -11.19 -11.30
C GLN A 62 -12.34 -12.67 -10.86
N ARG A 63 -13.51 -13.14 -10.48
CA ARG A 63 -13.74 -14.55 -10.18
C ARG A 63 -13.66 -15.40 -11.46
N GLN A 64 -12.95 -16.52 -11.42
CA GLN A 64 -12.96 -17.48 -12.50
C GLN A 64 -14.39 -18.03 -12.72
N GLY A 65 -14.87 -17.98 -13.96
CA GLY A 65 -16.23 -18.36 -14.32
C GLY A 65 -17.31 -17.36 -13.87
N GLY A 66 -16.92 -16.13 -13.48
CA GLY A 66 -17.83 -15.03 -13.17
C GLY A 66 -18.31 -14.27 -14.41
N SER A 67 -18.93 -13.10 -14.17
CA SER A 67 -19.52 -12.24 -15.20
C SER A 67 -18.51 -11.50 -16.09
N GLY A 68 -17.22 -11.57 -15.80
CA GLY A 68 -16.14 -10.88 -16.53
C GLY A 68 -15.79 -9.50 -15.97
N GLY A 69 -16.46 -9.06 -14.90
CA GLY A 69 -16.12 -7.89 -14.09
C GLY A 69 -16.14 -8.26 -12.62
N TRP A 70 -15.78 -7.32 -11.75
CA TRP A 70 -15.84 -7.48 -10.30
C TRP A 70 -16.22 -6.17 -9.62
N ALA A 71 -16.78 -6.27 -8.43
CA ALA A 71 -17.07 -5.11 -7.60
C ALA A 71 -16.73 -5.35 -6.13
N VAL A 72 -16.23 -4.31 -5.50
CA VAL A 72 -16.08 -4.17 -4.05
C VAL A 72 -16.81 -2.92 -3.63
N ALA A 73 -17.74 -3.04 -2.70
CA ALA A 73 -18.46 -1.92 -2.11
C ALA A 73 -18.25 -1.92 -0.59
N ALA A 74 -18.11 -0.73 -0.02
CA ALA A 74 -17.91 -0.55 1.41
C ALA A 74 -18.66 0.67 1.93
N ARG A 75 -19.11 0.58 3.17
CA ARG A 75 -19.64 1.74 3.93
C ARG A 75 -18.58 2.22 4.91
N LEU A 76 -18.25 3.51 4.80
CA LEU A 76 -17.30 4.24 5.64
C LEU A 76 -18.04 5.41 6.31
N GLY A 77 -18.48 5.25 7.56
CA GLY A 77 -19.35 6.20 8.20
C GLY A 77 -20.63 6.41 7.38
N GLU A 78 -20.87 7.63 6.93
CA GLU A 78 -22.03 7.99 6.07
C GLU A 78 -21.76 7.85 4.57
N SER A 79 -20.54 7.46 4.16
CA SER A 79 -20.16 7.37 2.74
C SER A 79 -20.20 5.94 2.25
N ASP A 80 -20.87 5.72 1.12
CA ASP A 80 -20.81 4.48 0.37
C ASP A 80 -19.74 4.60 -0.73
N ILE A 81 -18.77 3.69 -0.71
CA ILE A 81 -17.70 3.63 -1.69
C ILE A 81 -17.85 2.34 -2.49
N GLY A 82 -17.85 2.46 -3.81
CA GLY A 82 -17.82 1.33 -4.74
C GLY A 82 -16.61 1.41 -5.66
N THR A 83 -15.92 0.29 -5.88
CA THR A 83 -14.86 0.18 -6.87
C THR A 83 -14.94 -1.16 -7.59
N GLY A 84 -14.55 -1.18 -8.86
CA GLY A 84 -14.63 -2.42 -9.65
C GLY A 84 -14.28 -2.20 -11.11
N THR A 85 -14.53 -3.23 -11.92
CA THR A 85 -14.37 -3.19 -13.38
C THR A 85 -15.63 -3.75 -14.04
N LEU A 86 -15.82 -3.44 -15.32
CA LEU A 86 -16.87 -4.02 -16.15
C LEU A 86 -16.27 -5.08 -17.08
N ALA A 87 -17.06 -6.08 -17.47
CA ALA A 87 -16.67 -7.10 -18.43
C ALA A 87 -16.17 -6.49 -19.76
N ALA A 88 -16.79 -5.40 -20.22
CA ALA A 88 -16.38 -4.69 -21.44
C ALA A 88 -15.06 -3.90 -21.30
N ALA A 89 -14.56 -3.68 -20.06
CA ALA A 89 -13.34 -2.93 -19.81
C ALA A 89 -12.65 -3.46 -18.52
N PRO A 90 -12.12 -4.70 -18.53
CA PRO A 90 -11.62 -5.38 -17.34
C PRO A 90 -10.37 -4.70 -16.73
N GLU A 91 -9.61 -3.95 -17.51
CA GLU A 91 -8.43 -3.18 -17.04
C GLU A 91 -8.76 -1.73 -16.66
N ARG A 92 -10.02 -1.31 -16.76
CA ARG A 92 -10.44 0.05 -16.42
C ARG A 92 -11.18 0.07 -15.09
N ARG A 93 -10.48 0.48 -14.04
CA ARG A 93 -11.06 0.66 -12.72
C ARG A 93 -12.07 1.81 -12.69
N GLN A 94 -13.24 1.55 -12.16
CA GLN A 94 -14.28 2.53 -11.87
C GLN A 94 -14.39 2.73 -10.38
N VAL A 95 -14.68 3.95 -9.95
CA VAL A 95 -14.94 4.30 -8.55
C VAL A 95 -16.23 5.11 -8.49
N ARG A 96 -17.01 4.85 -7.47
CA ARG A 96 -18.20 5.63 -7.11
C ARG A 96 -18.14 5.97 -5.63
N ILE A 97 -18.52 7.20 -5.29
CA ILE A 97 -18.69 7.66 -3.91
C ILE A 97 -20.11 8.21 -3.81
N ASN A 98 -20.92 7.64 -2.92
CA ASN A 98 -22.35 7.96 -2.77
C ASN A 98 -23.08 7.87 -4.13
N SER A 99 -22.83 6.79 -4.87
CA SER A 99 -23.36 6.51 -6.22
C SER A 99 -22.85 7.43 -7.35
N ALA A 100 -22.18 8.53 -7.07
CA ALA A 100 -21.60 9.42 -8.06
C ALA A 100 -20.25 8.89 -8.56
N PRO A 101 -19.95 9.00 -9.88
CA PRO A 101 -18.62 8.67 -10.40
C PRO A 101 -17.54 9.53 -9.74
N ALA A 102 -16.41 8.90 -9.40
CA ALA A 102 -15.29 9.56 -8.75
C ALA A 102 -13.96 9.09 -9.36
N SER A 103 -12.89 9.85 -9.12
CA SER A 103 -11.54 9.43 -9.51
C SER A 103 -10.98 8.40 -8.53
N VAL A 104 -10.08 7.53 -9.01
CA VAL A 104 -9.37 6.58 -8.12
C VAL A 104 -8.58 7.33 -7.04
N ASN A 105 -8.01 8.48 -7.38
CA ASN A 105 -7.18 9.27 -6.48
C ASN A 105 -7.99 9.90 -5.32
N SER A 106 -9.29 10.19 -5.52
CA SER A 106 -10.14 10.73 -4.45
C SER A 106 -10.37 9.76 -3.28
N LEU A 107 -10.08 8.47 -3.46
CA LEU A 107 -10.12 7.49 -2.37
C LEU A 107 -9.12 7.82 -1.25
N SER A 108 -7.94 8.37 -1.57
CA SER A 108 -6.92 8.74 -0.58
C SER A 108 -7.34 9.85 0.38
N GLU A 109 -8.34 10.65 -0.01
CA GLU A 109 -8.92 11.68 0.84
C GLU A 109 -9.88 11.10 1.89
N ARG A 110 -10.44 9.91 1.62
CA ARG A 110 -11.47 9.26 2.44
C ARG A 110 -10.91 8.34 3.51
N LEU A 111 -9.87 7.60 3.17
CA LEU A 111 -9.22 6.68 4.11
C LEU A 111 -7.77 6.44 3.75
N SER A 112 -7.00 6.10 4.75
CA SER A 112 -5.65 5.54 4.59
C SER A 112 -5.69 4.04 4.88
N VAL A 113 -5.04 3.26 4.03
CA VAL A 113 -4.92 1.81 4.20
C VAL A 113 -3.44 1.43 4.18
N LEU A 114 -2.98 0.78 5.21
CA LEU A 114 -1.63 0.21 5.29
C LEU A 114 -1.74 -1.30 5.42
N TRP A 115 -0.79 -2.02 4.87
CA TRP A 115 -0.81 -3.48 4.96
C TRP A 115 0.58 -4.08 5.13
N LEU A 116 0.57 -5.23 5.77
CA LEU A 116 1.70 -6.14 5.89
C LEU A 116 1.26 -7.54 5.44
N THR A 117 2.03 -8.14 4.53
CA THR A 117 1.74 -9.46 3.98
C THR A 117 3.00 -10.32 3.98
N PRO A 118 2.88 -11.65 3.94
CA PRO A 118 4.04 -12.54 3.83
C PRO A 118 4.95 -12.24 2.64
N ALA A 119 4.40 -11.75 1.52
CA ALA A 119 5.19 -11.35 0.35
C ALA A 119 6.19 -10.22 0.67
N MET A 120 5.89 -9.40 1.67
CA MET A 120 6.76 -8.29 2.11
C MET A 120 7.91 -8.72 3.02
N ASP A 121 7.96 -9.97 3.47
CA ASP A 121 9.07 -10.51 4.26
C ASP A 121 10.43 -10.35 3.56
N ARG A 122 10.43 -10.28 2.23
CA ARG A 122 11.61 -10.06 1.40
C ARG A 122 11.80 -8.61 0.94
N LEU A 123 11.08 -7.65 1.52
CA LEU A 123 11.11 -6.24 1.09
C LEU A 123 12.54 -5.67 1.10
N PHE A 124 13.32 -5.96 2.13
CA PHE A 124 14.67 -5.41 2.28
C PHE A 124 15.70 -6.11 1.38
N THR A 125 15.48 -7.35 1.01
CA THR A 125 16.34 -8.12 0.09
C THR A 125 15.83 -8.12 -1.34
N GLY A 126 14.61 -7.64 -1.57
CA GLY A 126 13.95 -7.56 -2.85
C GLY A 126 14.42 -6.39 -3.72
N SER A 127 13.66 -6.12 -4.77
CA SER A 127 14.01 -5.06 -5.73
C SER A 127 13.76 -3.65 -5.18
N ALA A 128 14.54 -2.68 -5.65
CA ALA A 128 14.30 -1.26 -5.40
C ALA A 128 12.89 -0.81 -5.80
N GLY A 129 12.31 -1.44 -6.83
CA GLY A 129 10.92 -1.18 -7.26
C GLY A 129 9.88 -1.56 -6.20
N GLU A 130 10.11 -2.64 -5.44
CA GLU A 130 9.23 -3.05 -4.34
C GLU A 130 9.35 -2.09 -3.16
N ARG A 131 10.58 -1.69 -2.80
CA ARG A 131 10.81 -0.70 -1.73
C ARG A 131 10.22 0.66 -2.09
N ARG A 132 10.32 1.10 -3.35
CA ARG A 132 9.64 2.35 -3.79
C ARG A 132 8.12 2.26 -3.68
N ARG A 133 7.51 1.17 -4.13
CA ARG A 133 6.05 0.97 -3.98
C ARG A 133 5.62 0.97 -2.51
N PHE A 134 6.45 0.39 -1.65
CA PHE A 134 6.23 0.44 -0.21
C PHE A 134 6.33 1.88 0.31
N LEU A 135 7.40 2.60 -0.03
CA LEU A 135 7.59 4.02 0.33
C LEU A 135 6.42 4.88 -0.17
N ASP A 136 6.03 4.76 -1.45
CA ASP A 136 4.94 5.56 -2.01
C ASP A 136 3.61 5.31 -1.31
N ARG A 137 3.38 4.10 -0.81
CA ARG A 137 2.21 3.80 0.02
C ARG A 137 2.28 4.48 1.39
N LEU A 138 3.45 4.53 2.02
CA LEU A 138 3.64 5.28 3.26
C LEU A 138 3.38 6.78 3.04
N VAL A 139 3.93 7.34 1.96
CA VAL A 139 3.70 8.74 1.60
C VAL A 139 2.22 9.01 1.35
N LEU A 140 1.55 8.15 0.56
CA LEU A 140 0.13 8.30 0.22
C LEU A 140 -0.78 8.34 1.46
N ALA A 141 -0.45 7.58 2.50
CA ALA A 141 -1.22 7.56 3.74
C ALA A 141 -1.14 8.90 4.51
N LEU A 142 -0.07 9.67 4.33
CA LEU A 142 0.13 10.99 4.94
C LEU A 142 -0.31 12.13 4.02
N GLU A 143 0.00 12.01 2.73
CA GLU A 143 -0.17 13.06 1.72
C GLU A 143 -1.03 12.53 0.54
N PRO A 144 -2.35 12.68 0.58
CA PRO A 144 -3.27 12.19 -0.47
C PRO A 144 -2.94 12.69 -1.88
N ALA A 145 -2.39 13.91 -2.01
CA ALA A 145 -1.97 14.48 -3.29
C ALA A 145 -0.87 13.67 -3.99
N HIS A 146 -0.13 12.84 -3.25
CA HIS A 146 0.92 11.98 -3.80
C HIS A 146 0.40 11.06 -4.92
N ALA A 147 -0.85 10.57 -4.83
CA ALA A 147 -1.47 9.76 -5.88
C ALA A 147 -1.60 10.51 -7.21
N HIS A 148 -1.94 11.81 -7.17
CA HIS A 148 -2.04 12.66 -8.35
C HIS A 148 -0.67 12.84 -9.01
N HIS A 149 0.34 13.24 -8.22
CA HIS A 149 1.68 13.48 -8.74
C HIS A 149 2.32 12.20 -9.28
N SER A 150 2.16 11.06 -8.60
CA SER A 150 2.65 9.76 -9.07
C SER A 150 2.03 9.37 -10.42
N THR A 151 0.70 9.50 -10.55
CA THR A 151 0.00 9.18 -11.80
C THR A 151 0.47 10.06 -12.97
N ARG A 152 0.64 11.36 -12.74
CA ARG A 152 1.08 12.32 -13.76
C ARG A 152 2.52 12.11 -14.16
N TYR A 153 3.42 11.90 -13.17
CA TYR A 153 4.82 11.59 -13.41
C TYR A 153 4.98 10.32 -14.25
N ASP A 154 4.31 9.24 -13.88
CA ASP A 154 4.36 7.97 -14.58
C ASP A 154 3.80 8.07 -16.01
N ALA A 155 2.74 8.85 -16.21
CA ALA A 155 2.17 9.07 -17.53
C ALA A 155 3.14 9.85 -18.45
N ALA A 156 3.72 10.94 -17.95
CA ALA A 156 4.69 11.75 -18.68
C ALA A 156 5.97 10.94 -19.00
N MET A 157 6.47 10.17 -18.02
CA MET A 157 7.65 9.32 -18.22
C MET A 157 7.41 8.24 -19.28
N ARG A 158 6.27 7.55 -19.25
CA ARG A 158 5.94 6.55 -20.28
C ARG A 158 5.81 7.19 -21.67
N ALA A 159 5.15 8.35 -21.75
CA ALA A 159 5.00 9.08 -23.03
C ALA A 159 6.36 9.54 -23.55
N ARG A 160 7.23 10.09 -22.70
CA ARG A 160 8.59 10.48 -23.06
C ARG A 160 9.42 9.28 -23.53
N ASN A 161 9.42 8.18 -22.77
CA ASN A 161 10.16 6.97 -23.15
C ASN A 161 9.69 6.45 -24.52
N LYS A 162 8.37 6.44 -24.78
CA LYS A 162 7.82 6.04 -26.06
C LYS A 162 8.26 6.98 -27.19
N LEU A 163 8.20 8.29 -26.97
CA LEU A 163 8.58 9.27 -27.99
C LEU A 163 10.09 9.18 -28.34
N LEU A 164 10.94 8.87 -27.37
CA LEU A 164 12.38 8.66 -27.58
C LEU A 164 12.72 7.37 -28.35
N THR A 165 11.77 6.48 -28.62
CA THR A 165 11.98 5.31 -29.51
C THR A 165 11.86 5.66 -31.01
N ASP A 166 11.29 6.82 -31.34
CA ASP A 166 11.14 7.25 -32.72
C ASP A 166 12.50 7.73 -33.31
N GLU A 167 12.74 7.53 -34.59
CA GLU A 167 13.98 7.99 -35.25
C GLU A 167 14.16 9.51 -35.20
N ARG A 168 13.04 10.24 -35.22
CA ARG A 168 12.98 11.69 -35.07
C ARG A 168 11.88 12.04 -34.09
N TRP A 169 12.23 12.72 -33.01
CA TRP A 169 11.28 13.17 -32.01
C TRP A 169 10.94 14.66 -32.15
N ASP A 170 9.74 15.01 -31.72
CA ASP A 170 9.31 16.39 -31.62
C ASP A 170 9.93 17.01 -30.34
N GLU A 171 10.85 17.94 -30.51
CA GLU A 171 11.57 18.63 -29.43
C GLU A 171 10.61 19.40 -28.50
N THR A 172 9.55 20.01 -29.07
CA THR A 172 8.56 20.79 -28.32
C THR A 172 7.74 19.87 -27.42
N TRP A 173 7.32 18.72 -27.94
CA TRP A 173 6.57 17.74 -27.21
C TRP A 173 7.43 17.08 -26.13
N LEU A 174 8.67 16.71 -26.41
CA LEU A 174 9.63 16.22 -25.42
C LEU A 174 9.82 17.23 -24.28
N GLY A 175 10.05 18.50 -24.62
CA GLY A 175 10.20 19.56 -23.61
C GLY A 175 8.97 19.69 -22.71
N SER A 176 7.76 19.56 -23.25
CA SER A 176 6.52 19.60 -22.46
C SER A 176 6.41 18.40 -21.51
N LEU A 177 6.79 17.19 -21.97
CA LEU A 177 6.79 15.97 -21.13
C LEU A 177 7.86 16.05 -20.04
N GLU A 178 9.03 16.57 -20.35
CA GLU A 178 10.12 16.77 -19.40
C GLU A 178 9.77 17.82 -18.33
N ALA A 179 9.10 18.90 -18.71
CA ALA A 179 8.57 19.88 -17.75
C ALA A 179 7.54 19.25 -16.81
N ALA A 180 6.61 18.45 -17.35
CA ALA A 180 5.64 17.72 -16.52
C ALA A 180 6.32 16.70 -15.59
N MET A 181 7.35 15.99 -16.07
CA MET A 181 8.15 15.09 -15.24
C MET A 181 8.89 15.86 -14.14
N ALA A 182 9.44 17.03 -14.44
CA ALA A 182 10.15 17.86 -13.45
C ALA A 182 9.21 18.37 -12.36
N GLU A 183 8.04 18.93 -12.74
CA GLU A 183 7.02 19.41 -11.79
C GLU A 183 6.56 18.31 -10.84
N HIS A 184 6.04 17.23 -11.41
CA HIS A 184 5.49 16.14 -10.61
C HIS A 184 6.57 15.30 -9.92
N GLY A 185 7.75 15.20 -10.52
CA GLY A 185 8.91 14.52 -9.94
C GLY A 185 9.46 15.23 -8.71
N ALA A 186 9.52 16.56 -8.72
CA ALA A 186 9.90 17.37 -7.55
C ALA A 186 8.92 17.15 -6.40
N ALA A 187 7.61 17.22 -6.67
CA ALA A 187 6.58 16.98 -5.67
C ALA A 187 6.68 15.57 -5.04
N LEU A 188 6.97 14.54 -5.85
CA LEU A 188 7.19 13.16 -5.36
C LEU A 188 8.42 13.08 -4.44
N ALA A 189 9.55 13.65 -4.86
CA ALA A 189 10.80 13.62 -4.10
C ALA A 189 10.66 14.34 -2.76
N GLU A 190 10.03 15.52 -2.75
CA GLU A 190 9.77 16.29 -1.54
C GLU A 190 8.82 15.55 -0.59
N ALA A 191 7.72 14.97 -1.08
CA ALA A 191 6.79 14.21 -0.25
C ALA A 191 7.46 12.99 0.39
N ARG A 192 8.30 12.26 -0.37
CA ARG A 192 9.11 11.16 0.17
C ARG A 192 10.09 11.64 1.23
N ALA A 193 10.81 12.73 0.99
CA ALA A 193 11.77 13.28 1.93
C ALA A 193 11.09 13.71 3.23
N ARG A 194 9.96 14.42 3.17
CA ARG A 194 9.18 14.81 4.36
C ARG A 194 8.68 13.58 5.14
N THR A 195 8.16 12.57 4.44
CA THR A 195 7.65 11.33 5.06
C THR A 195 8.77 10.56 5.74
N VAL A 196 9.90 10.35 5.05
CA VAL A 196 11.06 9.63 5.61
C VAL A 196 11.63 10.37 6.80
N ALA A 197 11.79 11.68 6.73
CA ALA A 197 12.31 12.48 7.85
C ALA A 197 11.38 12.40 9.08
N ALA A 198 10.07 12.54 8.90
CA ALA A 198 9.09 12.47 9.99
C ALA A 198 9.06 11.07 10.63
N LEU A 199 9.09 10.02 9.80
CA LEU A 199 9.08 8.65 10.28
C LEU A 199 10.41 8.26 10.95
N GLU A 200 11.55 8.71 10.41
CA GLU A 200 12.87 8.53 11.03
C GLU A 200 12.93 9.17 12.42
N GLN A 201 12.43 10.40 12.54
CA GLN A 201 12.36 11.08 13.83
C GLN A 201 11.51 10.29 14.84
N ARG A 202 10.37 9.75 14.40
CA ARG A 202 9.51 8.93 15.27
C ARG A 202 10.20 7.64 15.68
N LEU A 203 10.84 6.92 14.75
CA LEU A 203 11.58 5.69 15.03
C LEU A 203 12.78 5.93 15.97
N ALA A 204 13.45 7.08 15.84
CA ALA A 204 14.56 7.45 16.72
C ALA A 204 14.10 7.69 18.16
N ASN A 205 12.91 8.24 18.35
CA ASN A 205 12.32 8.57 19.66
C ASN A 205 11.44 7.47 20.24
N ALA A 206 11.18 6.38 19.48
CA ALA A 206 10.39 5.25 19.97
C ALA A 206 11.07 4.56 21.16
N PRO A 207 10.32 4.13 22.17
CA PRO A 207 10.89 3.36 23.27
C PRO A 207 11.45 2.02 22.77
N ASP A 208 12.37 1.45 23.55
CA ASP A 208 12.79 0.07 23.34
C ASP A 208 11.65 -0.86 23.74
N ASP A 209 11.08 -1.54 22.77
CA ASP A 209 10.01 -2.51 22.94
C ASP A 209 10.37 -3.87 22.32
N GLU A 210 9.38 -4.73 22.15
CA GLU A 210 9.55 -6.08 21.58
C GLU A 210 9.87 -6.07 20.07
N PHE A 211 9.80 -4.89 19.42
CA PHE A 211 10.05 -4.75 17.99
C PHE A 211 11.35 -4.00 17.73
N ALA A 212 12.17 -4.57 16.86
CA ALA A 212 13.42 -3.93 16.45
C ALA A 212 13.15 -2.59 15.78
N ARG A 213 13.90 -1.56 16.20
CA ARG A 213 13.80 -0.22 15.60
C ARG A 213 14.62 -0.14 14.32
N ALA A 214 13.98 0.33 13.27
CA ALA A 214 14.67 0.69 12.03
C ALA A 214 15.28 2.10 12.13
N SER A 215 16.34 2.35 11.35
CA SER A 215 16.68 3.67 10.84
C SER A 215 16.41 3.68 9.34
N ILE A 216 15.87 4.77 8.82
CA ILE A 216 15.47 4.87 7.42
C ILE A 216 16.03 6.13 6.77
N GLY A 217 16.28 6.05 5.46
CA GLY A 217 16.75 7.16 4.65
C GLY A 217 16.37 6.99 3.19
N LEU A 218 16.61 7.99 2.39
CA LEU A 218 16.55 7.91 0.94
C LEU A 218 17.94 7.76 0.37
N GLU A 219 18.08 6.94 -0.67
CA GLU A 219 19.32 6.77 -1.43
C GLU A 219 19.04 6.74 -2.94
N GLY A 220 20.10 6.72 -3.73
CA GLY A 220 20.02 6.72 -5.18
C GLY A 220 19.94 8.12 -5.76
N TRP A 221 18.84 8.46 -6.44
CA TRP A 221 18.70 9.78 -7.07
C TRP A 221 18.41 10.87 -6.03
N GLU A 222 19.14 11.98 -6.12
CA GLU A 222 18.93 13.16 -5.29
C GLU A 222 18.17 14.24 -6.07
N ALA A 223 17.36 15.03 -5.36
CA ALA A 223 16.59 16.11 -5.96
C ALA A 223 17.52 17.19 -6.55
N SER A 224 17.33 17.52 -7.83
CA SER A 224 18.13 18.44 -8.62
C SER A 224 17.26 19.04 -9.72
N ASP A 225 17.85 19.86 -10.59
CA ASP A 225 17.13 20.35 -11.79
C ASP A 225 16.82 19.18 -12.76
N LEU A 226 15.69 18.51 -12.50
CA LEU A 226 15.27 17.34 -13.28
C LEU A 226 15.01 17.70 -14.74
N ALA A 227 14.49 18.91 -15.05
CA ALA A 227 14.22 19.31 -16.43
C ALA A 227 15.53 19.38 -17.24
N ALA A 228 16.54 20.03 -16.69
CA ALA A 228 17.87 20.11 -17.34
C ALA A 228 18.49 18.71 -17.50
N LEU A 229 18.41 17.85 -16.48
CA LEU A 229 18.94 16.48 -16.53
C LEU A 229 18.23 15.63 -17.60
N LEU A 230 16.92 15.70 -17.70
CA LEU A 230 16.15 14.96 -18.71
C LEU A 230 16.49 15.43 -20.13
N GLY A 231 16.64 16.75 -20.35
CA GLY A 231 17.08 17.29 -21.62
C GLY A 231 18.47 16.81 -22.03
N ALA A 232 19.42 16.80 -21.09
CA ALA A 232 20.79 16.34 -21.31
C ALA A 232 20.90 14.81 -21.52
N SER A 233 19.95 14.03 -20.97
CA SER A 233 19.97 12.56 -20.99
C SER A 233 19.23 11.92 -22.17
N ARG A 234 18.60 12.67 -23.08
CA ARG A 234 17.72 12.15 -24.14
C ARG A 234 18.34 11.02 -24.95
N GLN A 235 19.57 11.19 -25.44
CA GLN A 235 20.25 10.16 -26.23
C GLN A 235 20.56 8.89 -25.40
N ARG A 236 21.00 9.07 -24.15
CA ARG A 236 21.25 7.97 -23.24
C ARG A 236 19.97 7.20 -22.91
N ASP A 237 18.86 7.94 -22.67
CA ASP A 237 17.56 7.38 -22.36
C ASP A 237 16.95 6.64 -23.55
N ALA A 238 17.11 7.19 -24.78
CA ALA A 238 16.72 6.53 -26.01
C ALA A 238 17.46 5.20 -26.19
N ALA A 239 18.79 5.19 -26.01
CA ALA A 239 19.60 3.98 -26.10
C ALA A 239 19.24 2.95 -25.01
N ALA A 240 18.88 3.40 -23.81
CA ALA A 240 18.46 2.55 -22.69
C ALA A 240 17.00 2.10 -22.76
N GLY A 241 16.18 2.67 -23.64
CA GLY A 241 14.74 2.45 -23.75
C GLY A 241 13.95 2.92 -22.50
N ARG A 242 14.55 3.77 -21.66
CA ARG A 242 13.94 4.26 -20.42
C ARG A 242 14.63 5.51 -19.88
N ALA A 243 13.90 6.31 -19.12
CA ALA A 243 14.50 7.40 -18.36
C ALA A 243 15.50 6.86 -17.31
N THR A 244 16.68 7.49 -17.26
CA THR A 244 17.78 7.13 -16.34
C THR A 244 17.90 8.08 -15.15
N GLU A 245 17.23 9.22 -15.21
CA GLU A 245 17.22 10.28 -14.19
C GLU A 245 15.82 10.51 -13.64
N GLY A 246 15.71 10.75 -12.34
CA GLY A 246 14.45 11.13 -11.68
C GLY A 246 14.09 10.32 -10.43
N PRO A 247 13.01 10.69 -9.74
CA PRO A 247 12.59 10.08 -8.47
C PRO A 247 12.22 8.60 -8.58
N HIS A 248 11.97 8.07 -9.77
CA HIS A 248 11.82 6.64 -10.00
C HIS A 248 13.13 5.84 -9.81
N ARG A 249 14.26 6.54 -9.59
CA ARG A 249 15.57 5.96 -9.25
C ARG A 249 15.90 6.06 -7.77
N GLN A 250 15.10 6.79 -6.98
CA GLN A 250 15.25 6.79 -5.52
C GLN A 250 14.96 5.41 -4.95
N ASP A 251 15.53 5.12 -3.79
CA ASP A 251 15.27 3.91 -3.01
C ASP A 251 15.12 4.24 -1.52
N LEU A 252 14.43 3.37 -0.80
CA LEU A 252 14.31 3.42 0.65
C LEU A 252 15.42 2.59 1.28
N ALA A 253 16.38 3.24 1.88
CA ALA A 253 17.39 2.61 2.72
C ALA A 253 16.80 2.29 4.09
N VAL A 254 16.98 1.06 4.56
CA VAL A 254 16.55 0.63 5.89
C VAL A 254 17.68 -0.11 6.58
N ALA A 255 17.98 0.28 7.83
CA ALA A 255 18.97 -0.39 8.64
C ALA A 255 18.42 -0.75 10.02
N HIS A 256 19.01 -1.75 10.65
CA HIS A 256 18.75 -2.10 12.05
C HIS A 256 19.46 -1.10 12.96
N ARG A 257 18.70 -0.22 13.64
CA ARG A 257 19.25 0.90 14.42
C ARG A 257 20.29 0.48 15.45
N ALA A 258 19.99 -0.50 16.30
CA ALA A 258 20.89 -0.93 17.36
C ALA A 258 22.15 -1.66 16.84
N LYS A 259 22.06 -2.35 15.70
CA LYS A 259 23.18 -3.08 15.10
C LYS A 259 23.97 -2.29 14.09
N GLN A 260 23.48 -1.13 13.67
CA GLN A 260 24.09 -0.26 12.66
C GLN A 260 24.45 -1.01 11.36
N MET A 261 23.53 -1.94 10.94
CA MET A 261 23.72 -2.77 9.75
C MET A 261 22.49 -2.69 8.83
N PRO A 262 22.65 -2.82 7.50
CA PRO A 262 21.52 -2.85 6.58
C PRO A 262 20.50 -3.91 6.98
N ALA A 263 19.20 -3.58 6.89
CA ALA A 263 18.13 -4.52 7.21
C ALA A 263 18.21 -5.80 6.36
N ALA A 264 18.66 -5.70 5.11
CA ALA A 264 18.88 -6.84 4.22
C ALA A 264 19.90 -7.87 4.76
N SER A 265 20.84 -7.44 5.63
CA SER A 265 21.85 -8.30 6.26
C SER A 265 21.41 -8.86 7.61
N SER A 266 20.23 -8.49 8.09
CA SER A 266 19.65 -9.02 9.33
C SER A 266 19.01 -10.40 9.10
N SER A 267 18.82 -11.17 10.17
CA SER A 267 18.11 -12.46 10.07
C SER A 267 16.65 -12.25 9.62
N THR A 268 16.04 -13.29 9.06
CA THR A 268 14.64 -13.22 8.58
C THR A 268 13.67 -12.76 9.67
N GLY A 269 13.84 -13.24 10.91
CA GLY A 269 13.02 -12.82 12.04
C GLY A 269 13.22 -11.34 12.40
N GLU A 270 14.44 -10.83 12.30
CA GLU A 270 14.74 -9.41 12.53
C GLU A 270 14.19 -8.53 11.41
N GLN A 271 14.28 -8.98 10.15
CA GLN A 271 13.68 -8.26 9.02
C GLN A 271 12.18 -8.09 9.20
N LYS A 272 11.48 -9.16 9.63
CA LYS A 272 10.03 -9.09 9.95
C LYS A 272 9.74 -8.13 11.12
N ALA A 273 10.55 -8.19 12.17
CA ALA A 273 10.39 -7.30 13.32
C ALA A 273 10.63 -5.83 12.95
N LEU A 274 11.65 -5.53 12.13
CA LEU A 274 11.92 -4.21 11.60
C LEU A 274 10.78 -3.69 10.73
N LEU A 275 10.26 -4.52 9.84
CA LEU A 275 9.17 -4.17 8.94
C LEU A 275 7.87 -3.88 9.71
N LEU A 276 7.55 -4.74 10.68
CA LEU A 276 6.39 -4.55 11.55
C LEU A 276 6.52 -3.27 12.39
N GLY A 277 7.67 -3.07 13.05
CA GLY A 277 7.95 -1.86 13.82
C GLY A 277 7.82 -0.58 12.97
N LEU A 278 8.31 -0.62 11.72
CA LEU A 278 8.21 0.49 10.79
C LEU A 278 6.75 0.79 10.40
N VAL A 279 5.95 -0.24 10.09
CA VAL A 279 4.52 -0.07 9.75
C VAL A 279 3.73 0.46 10.93
N LEU A 280 3.99 -0.04 12.15
CA LEU A 280 3.31 0.43 13.37
C LEU A 280 3.66 1.89 13.68
N ALA A 281 4.94 2.26 13.62
CA ALA A 281 5.39 3.64 13.83
C ALA A 281 4.79 4.59 12.77
N HIS A 282 4.67 4.12 11.53
CA HIS A 282 4.05 4.90 10.48
C HIS A 282 2.52 5.05 10.69
N ALA A 283 1.82 4.01 11.13
CA ALA A 283 0.40 4.11 11.45
C ALA A 283 0.12 5.14 12.55
N GLU A 284 0.98 5.18 13.56
CA GLU A 284 0.94 6.20 14.61
C GLU A 284 1.19 7.62 14.05
N LEU A 285 2.18 7.76 13.16
CA LEU A 285 2.47 9.03 12.49
C LEU A 285 1.28 9.53 11.65
N VAL A 286 0.59 8.60 10.94
CA VAL A 286 -0.62 8.92 10.19
C VAL A 286 -1.72 9.43 11.13
N THR A 287 -1.93 8.76 12.26
CA THR A 287 -2.91 9.16 13.27
C THR A 287 -2.64 10.57 13.78
N ASP A 288 -1.38 10.88 14.14
CA ASP A 288 -0.98 12.19 14.64
C ASP A 288 -1.16 13.30 13.59
N ARG A 289 -0.89 13.01 12.32
CA ARG A 289 -0.91 14.00 11.25
C ARG A 289 -2.30 14.22 10.65
N ARG A 290 -3.10 13.15 10.53
CA ARG A 290 -4.43 13.21 9.92
C ARG A 290 -5.58 13.29 10.92
N GLY A 291 -5.30 13.09 12.22
CA GLY A 291 -6.32 13.02 13.25
C GLY A 291 -7.15 11.73 13.22
N GLU A 292 -6.88 10.84 12.27
CA GLU A 292 -7.58 9.56 12.11
C GLU A 292 -6.57 8.44 11.84
N PRO A 293 -6.72 7.28 12.51
CA PRO A 293 -5.86 6.12 12.26
C PRO A 293 -6.13 5.52 10.88
N PRO A 294 -5.10 4.97 10.23
CA PRO A 294 -5.28 4.20 9.01
C PRO A 294 -5.95 2.86 9.31
N ILE A 295 -6.63 2.28 8.33
CA ILE A 295 -7.02 0.87 8.38
C ILE A 295 -5.76 0.03 8.19
N LEU A 296 -5.50 -0.90 9.11
CA LEU A 296 -4.38 -1.83 9.02
C LEU A 296 -4.85 -3.20 8.55
N LEU A 297 -4.14 -3.76 7.56
CA LEU A 297 -4.37 -5.10 7.04
C LEU A 297 -3.14 -5.96 7.32
N LEU A 298 -3.26 -6.93 8.22
CA LEU A 298 -2.16 -7.76 8.68
C LEU A 298 -2.42 -9.22 8.27
N ASP A 299 -1.79 -9.64 7.15
CA ASP A 299 -1.98 -10.97 6.59
C ASP A 299 -1.00 -11.97 7.24
N GLU A 300 -1.52 -12.92 7.98
CA GLU A 300 -0.79 -14.00 8.67
C GLU A 300 0.33 -13.54 9.64
N VAL A 301 0.30 -12.27 10.08
CA VAL A 301 1.38 -11.70 10.91
C VAL A 301 1.47 -12.40 12.27
N ALA A 302 0.33 -12.72 12.90
CA ALA A 302 0.28 -13.34 14.22
C ALA A 302 0.94 -14.74 14.26
N ALA A 303 0.85 -15.50 13.15
CA ALA A 303 1.39 -16.86 13.06
C ALA A 303 2.93 -16.92 13.13
N HIS A 304 3.60 -15.82 12.79
CA HIS A 304 5.07 -15.75 12.74
C HIS A 304 5.70 -15.11 13.97
N LEU A 305 4.89 -14.72 14.96
CA LEU A 305 5.34 -14.12 16.20
C LEU A 305 5.31 -15.13 17.35
N ASP A 306 6.33 -15.11 18.20
CA ASP A 306 6.26 -15.79 19.49
C ASP A 306 5.15 -15.19 20.37
N PRO A 307 4.69 -15.91 21.40
CA PRO A 307 3.56 -15.45 22.25
C PRO A 307 3.77 -14.07 22.87
N LYS A 308 5.00 -13.72 23.27
CA LYS A 308 5.32 -12.43 23.89
C LYS A 308 5.18 -11.28 22.90
N ARG A 309 5.77 -11.42 21.71
CA ARG A 309 5.67 -10.42 20.64
C ARG A 309 4.24 -10.30 20.11
N ARG A 310 3.51 -11.40 20.05
CA ARG A 310 2.10 -11.40 19.64
C ARG A 310 1.23 -10.62 20.63
N ALA A 311 1.39 -10.85 21.93
CA ALA A 311 0.70 -10.08 22.97
C ALA A 311 1.06 -8.58 22.90
N ALA A 312 2.33 -8.24 22.70
CA ALA A 312 2.79 -6.86 22.54
C ALA A 312 2.18 -6.21 21.28
N LEU A 313 2.07 -6.96 20.16
CA LEU A 313 1.41 -6.48 18.94
C LEU A 313 -0.06 -6.14 19.22
N PHE A 314 -0.81 -7.04 19.86
CA PHE A 314 -2.23 -6.82 20.13
C PHE A 314 -2.42 -5.61 21.05
N ALA A 315 -1.65 -5.50 22.12
CA ALA A 315 -1.69 -4.36 23.03
C ALA A 315 -1.36 -3.03 22.30
N ARG A 316 -0.42 -3.04 21.35
CA ARG A 316 -0.05 -1.84 20.59
C ARG A 316 -1.11 -1.46 19.55
N LEU A 317 -1.89 -2.41 19.04
CA LEU A 317 -2.96 -2.19 18.08
C LEU A 317 -4.30 -1.84 18.72
N GLU A 318 -4.49 -2.15 19.99
CA GLU A 318 -5.71 -1.85 20.74
C GLU A 318 -6.00 -0.34 20.70
N ALA A 319 -7.25 0.02 20.43
CA ALA A 319 -7.73 1.41 20.28
C ALA A 319 -7.07 2.24 19.17
N ARG A 320 -6.34 1.60 18.23
CA ARG A 320 -5.63 2.30 17.15
C ARG A 320 -6.31 2.21 15.77
N GLY A 321 -7.62 2.27 15.75
CA GLY A 321 -8.41 2.20 14.53
C GLY A 321 -8.88 0.79 14.20
N GLN A 322 -9.26 0.56 12.96
CA GLN A 322 -9.72 -0.75 12.50
C GLN A 322 -8.54 -1.57 11.98
N VAL A 323 -8.36 -2.76 12.56
CA VAL A 323 -7.25 -3.68 12.24
C VAL A 323 -7.82 -5.00 11.76
N TRP A 324 -7.59 -5.32 10.50
CA TRP A 324 -7.99 -6.57 9.88
C TRP A 324 -6.81 -7.56 9.95
N MET A 325 -7.03 -8.70 10.55
CA MET A 325 -6.01 -9.74 10.71
C MET A 325 -6.49 -11.07 10.17
N THR A 326 -5.58 -11.83 9.55
CA THR A 326 -5.85 -13.20 9.11
C THR A 326 -5.01 -14.20 9.89
N ALA A 327 -5.58 -15.38 10.11
CA ALA A 327 -4.89 -16.53 10.69
C ALA A 327 -5.48 -17.84 10.16
N THR A 328 -4.74 -18.95 10.30
CA THR A 328 -5.25 -20.29 10.00
C THR A 328 -6.19 -20.81 11.08
N GLU A 329 -5.95 -20.44 12.32
CA GLU A 329 -6.69 -20.87 13.50
C GLU A 329 -7.08 -19.67 14.36
N GLU A 330 -8.24 -19.75 15.00
CA GLU A 330 -8.74 -18.71 15.89
C GLU A 330 -7.83 -18.51 17.11
N SER A 331 -7.22 -19.58 17.62
CA SER A 331 -6.31 -19.58 18.79
C SER A 331 -5.11 -18.64 18.62
N LEU A 332 -4.73 -18.29 17.39
CA LEU A 332 -3.68 -17.30 17.12
C LEU A 332 -4.09 -15.87 17.52
N PHE A 333 -5.37 -15.65 17.81
CA PHE A 333 -5.93 -14.39 18.27
C PHE A 333 -6.25 -14.37 19.76
N ASP A 334 -5.82 -15.41 20.51
CA ASP A 334 -5.99 -15.46 21.97
C ASP A 334 -5.32 -14.23 22.61
N GLY A 335 -6.06 -13.59 23.51
CA GLY A 335 -5.68 -12.34 24.15
C GLY A 335 -6.28 -11.07 23.50
N ILE A 336 -6.92 -11.17 22.33
CA ILE A 336 -7.75 -10.09 21.80
C ILE A 336 -9.15 -10.20 22.42
N GLY A 337 -9.58 -9.14 23.10
CA GLY A 337 -10.90 -9.05 23.72
C GLY A 337 -12.02 -8.85 22.70
N GLU A 338 -12.64 -7.66 22.71
CA GLU A 338 -13.72 -7.33 21.79
C GLU A 338 -13.22 -7.25 20.34
N ALA A 339 -13.84 -8.00 19.45
CA ALA A 339 -13.48 -8.08 18.02
C ALA A 339 -14.64 -8.59 17.18
N SER A 340 -14.69 -8.17 15.92
CA SER A 340 -15.52 -8.82 14.92
C SER A 340 -14.82 -10.07 14.40
N ARG A 341 -15.39 -11.25 14.63
CA ARG A 341 -14.80 -12.55 14.28
C ARG A 341 -15.55 -13.18 13.12
N PHE A 342 -14.82 -13.67 12.14
CA PHE A 342 -15.38 -14.33 10.96
C PHE A 342 -14.61 -15.61 10.64
N HIS A 343 -15.33 -16.71 10.58
CA HIS A 343 -14.80 -17.96 10.02
C HIS A 343 -14.96 -17.96 8.51
N ILE A 344 -13.84 -18.14 7.79
CA ILE A 344 -13.77 -18.07 6.35
C ILE A 344 -13.67 -19.49 5.79
N ALA A 345 -14.67 -19.87 4.97
CA ALA A 345 -14.69 -21.09 4.21
C ALA A 345 -14.67 -20.75 2.70
N PRO A 346 -14.37 -21.70 1.80
CA PRO A 346 -14.34 -21.45 0.36
C PRO A 346 -15.63 -20.79 -0.14
N GLY A 347 -15.54 -19.54 -0.58
CA GLY A 347 -16.66 -18.74 -1.09
C GLY A 347 -17.67 -18.22 -0.05
N ALA A 348 -17.44 -18.46 1.24
CA ALA A 348 -18.34 -18.07 2.34
C ALA A 348 -17.64 -17.34 3.48
N VAL A 349 -18.37 -16.42 4.11
CA VAL A 349 -17.95 -15.64 5.28
C VAL A 349 -19.01 -15.81 6.36
N ASN A 350 -18.65 -16.41 7.49
CA ASN A 350 -19.56 -16.74 8.56
C ASN A 350 -19.18 -15.94 9.84
N PRO A 351 -20.06 -15.09 10.36
CA PRO A 351 -19.81 -14.43 11.66
C PRO A 351 -19.81 -15.46 12.79
N VAL A 352 -18.99 -15.22 13.81
CA VAL A 352 -18.84 -16.09 14.98
C VAL A 352 -19.16 -15.32 16.27
#